data_ad843b82753c4d48edf1d51e7a1d4dc4
#
_entry.id   ad843b82753c4d48edf1d51e7a1d4dc4
#
_cell.length_a   1.000
_cell.length_b   1.000
_cell.length_c   1.000
_cell.angle_alpha   90.00
_cell.angle_beta   90.00
_cell.angle_gamma   90.00
#
_symmetry.space_group_name_H-M   'P 1'
#
loop_
_entity.id
_entity.type
_entity.pdbx_description
1 polymer ?
#
loop_
_entity_poly.entity_id
_entity_poly.type
_entity_poly.pdbx_seq_one_letter_code
_entity_poly.pdbx_strand_id
1 'polypeptide(L)'
;VDELILGSTVLTFDGRVVEYFDNFEHTSSLRLHVAQLTIAVGTPGLDGSIEVTMASNGRPWIDLMVASGDVGAVHAFCDKVQAASPSP
;
A
#
# COMPACT_ATOMS: atom_id res chain seq x y z
N VAL A 1 8.58 -4.97 -11.55
CA VAL A 1 7.57 -4.16 -10.86
C VAL A 1 6.66 -5.06 -10.05
N ASP A 2 6.56 -4.80 -8.77
CA ASP A 2 5.62 -5.53 -7.91
C ASP A 2 4.23 -4.90 -8.04
N GLU A 3 3.22 -5.75 -8.00
CA GLU A 3 1.84 -5.33 -8.17
C GLU A 3 0.96 -5.99 -7.12
N LEU A 4 0.09 -5.21 -6.51
CA LEU A 4 -0.89 -5.69 -5.55
C LEU A 4 -2.29 -5.32 -6.05
N ILE A 5 -3.13 -6.31 -6.29
CA ILE A 5 -4.49 -6.11 -6.78
C ILE A 5 -5.47 -6.42 -5.66
N LEU A 6 -6.27 -5.42 -5.30
CA LEU A 6 -7.27 -5.53 -4.24
C LEU A 6 -8.62 -5.08 -4.81
N GLY A 7 -9.40 -6.03 -5.33
CA GLY A 7 -10.64 -5.71 -6.02
C GLY A 7 -10.38 -4.81 -7.22
N SER A 8 -10.93 -3.60 -7.21
CA SER A 8 -10.73 -2.62 -8.27
C SER A 8 -9.55 -1.68 -8.00
N THR A 9 -8.86 -1.86 -6.90
CA THR A 9 -7.70 -1.04 -6.53
C THR A 9 -6.43 -1.78 -6.88
N VAL A 10 -5.47 -1.09 -7.49
CA VAL A 10 -4.17 -1.65 -7.84
C VAL A 10 -3.07 -0.75 -7.28
N LEU A 11 -2.11 -1.36 -6.62
CA LEU A 11 -0.90 -0.70 -6.17
C LEU A 11 0.29 -1.31 -6.91
N THR A 12 1.18 -0.48 -7.41
CA THR A 12 2.42 -0.95 -8.02
C THR A 12 3.62 -0.36 -7.31
N PHE A 13 4.73 -1.07 -7.36
CA PHE A 13 5.98 -0.61 -6.75
C PHE A 13 7.14 -0.97 -7.68
N ASP A 14 7.88 0.04 -8.10
CA ASP A 14 8.99 -0.11 -9.04
C ASP A 14 10.37 -0.10 -8.35
N GLY A 15 10.39 -0.13 -7.02
CA GLY A 15 11.61 -0.03 -6.23
C GLY A 15 11.84 1.37 -5.65
N ARG A 16 11.13 2.37 -6.10
CA ARG A 16 11.26 3.76 -5.64
C ARG A 16 9.93 4.43 -5.37
N VAL A 17 8.92 4.11 -6.16
CA VAL A 17 7.63 4.80 -6.14
C VAL A 17 6.52 3.77 -6.02
N VAL A 18 5.59 4.03 -5.11
CA VAL A 18 4.33 3.31 -5.03
C VAL A 18 3.30 4.12 -5.80
N GLU A 19 2.63 3.49 -6.76
CA GLU A 19 1.54 4.11 -7.51
C GLU A 19 0.23 3.45 -7.15
N TYR A 20 -0.77 4.28 -6.95
CA TYR A 20 -2.12 3.87 -6.59
C TYR A 20 -3.06 4.15 -7.76
N PHE A 21 -3.75 3.11 -8.20
CA PHE A 21 -4.76 3.18 -9.26
C PHE A 21 -6.09 2.80 -8.65
N ASP A 22 -7.07 3.67 -8.78
CA ASP A 22 -8.38 3.46 -8.18
C ASP A 22 -9.41 3.15 -9.25
N ASN A 23 -10.20 2.11 -9.00
CA ASN A 23 -11.30 1.72 -9.84
C ASN A 23 -10.85 1.47 -11.29
N PHE A 24 -11.61 1.97 -12.24
CA PHE A 24 -11.39 1.75 -13.66
C PHE A 24 -10.49 2.82 -14.29
N GLU A 25 -9.84 3.62 -13.50
CA GLU A 25 -8.94 4.62 -14.01
C GLU A 25 -7.68 3.97 -14.58
N HIS A 26 -7.20 4.52 -15.69
CA HIS A 26 -6.02 4.01 -16.37
C HIS A 26 -4.77 4.81 -16.05
N THR A 27 -4.91 5.87 -15.27
CA THR A 27 -3.80 6.70 -14.84
C THR A 27 -3.67 6.62 -13.34
N SER A 28 -2.44 6.75 -12.85
CA SER A 28 -2.17 6.73 -11.43
C SER A 28 -2.91 7.90 -10.75
N SER A 29 -3.69 7.57 -9.74
CA SER A 29 -4.35 8.58 -8.92
C SER A 29 -3.38 9.23 -7.95
N LEU A 30 -2.30 8.51 -7.60
CA LEU A 30 -1.38 8.95 -6.57
C LEU A 30 -0.04 8.25 -6.74
N ARG A 31 1.05 8.98 -6.51
CA ARG A 31 2.41 8.45 -6.53
C ARG A 31 3.13 8.87 -5.26
N LEU A 32 3.65 7.89 -4.53
CA LEU A 32 4.35 8.13 -3.27
C LEU A 32 5.78 7.59 -3.35
N HIS A 33 6.76 8.45 -3.16
CA HIS A 33 8.16 8.02 -3.17
C HIS A 33 8.52 7.38 -1.83
N VAL A 34 9.23 6.25 -1.89
CA VAL A 34 9.55 5.48 -0.67
C VAL A 34 10.37 6.27 0.35
N ALA A 35 11.16 7.23 -0.10
CA ALA A 35 11.98 8.05 0.81
C ALA A 35 11.14 8.84 1.81
N GLN A 36 9.87 9.09 1.49
CA GLN A 36 8.95 9.89 2.29
C GLN A 36 7.76 9.09 2.77
N LEU A 37 7.74 7.79 2.49
CA LEU A 37 6.57 6.94 2.71
C LEU A 37 6.64 6.28 4.07
N THR A 38 5.51 6.32 4.77
CA THR A 38 5.30 5.58 6.01
C THR A 38 4.08 4.69 5.84
N ILE A 39 4.20 3.42 6.20
CA ILE A 39 3.11 2.45 6.12
C ILE A 39 2.71 2.05 7.52
N ALA A 40 1.44 2.16 7.83
CA ALA A 40 0.86 1.69 9.08
C ALA A 40 -0.14 0.58 8.77
N VAL A 41 0.05 -0.57 9.41
CA VAL A 41 -0.84 -1.72 9.26
C VAL A 41 -1.56 -1.92 10.58
N GLY A 42 -2.89 -1.87 10.54
CA GLY A 42 -3.71 -2.04 11.72
C GLY A 42 -3.79 -3.49 12.19
N THR A 43 -4.37 -3.68 13.36
CA THR A 43 -4.61 -5.04 13.88
C THR A 43 -5.83 -5.65 13.20
N PRO A 44 -5.84 -6.98 13.01
CA PRO A 44 -7.00 -7.64 12.40
C PRO A 44 -8.28 -7.42 13.19
N GLY A 45 -9.37 -7.15 12.49
CA GLY A 45 -10.69 -7.10 13.06
C GLY A 45 -11.26 -8.48 13.33
N LEU A 46 -12.54 -8.53 13.71
CA LEU A 46 -13.21 -9.79 14.04
C LEU A 46 -13.31 -10.72 12.81
N ASP A 47 -13.41 -10.14 11.63
CA ASP A 47 -13.48 -10.89 10.37
C ASP A 47 -12.11 -11.15 9.74
N GLY A 48 -11.03 -10.76 10.42
CA GLY A 48 -9.68 -10.91 9.92
C GLY A 48 -9.22 -9.82 8.96
N SER A 49 -10.07 -8.84 8.64
CA SER A 49 -9.68 -7.72 7.78
C SER A 49 -8.74 -6.78 8.52
N ILE A 50 -7.88 -6.10 7.77
CA ILE A 50 -6.96 -5.11 8.32
C ILE A 50 -7.09 -3.80 7.59
N GLU A 51 -6.72 -2.72 8.27
CA GLU A 51 -6.60 -1.39 7.67
C GLU A 51 -5.15 -1.11 7.38
N VAL A 52 -4.85 -0.62 6.17
CA VAL A 52 -3.51 -0.22 5.78
C VAL A 52 -3.55 1.23 5.38
N THR A 53 -2.72 2.04 6.03
CA THR A 53 -2.60 3.46 5.73
C THR A 53 -1.19 3.75 5.22
N MET A 54 -1.10 4.43 4.09
CA MET A 54 0.16 4.90 3.54
C MET A 54 0.18 6.42 3.61
N ALA A 55 1.20 6.95 4.27
CA ALA A 55 1.36 8.38 4.48
C ALA A 55 2.66 8.85 3.84
N SER A 56 2.67 10.11 3.43
CA SER A 56 3.86 10.76 2.90
C SER A 56 4.01 12.11 3.59
N ASN A 57 5.20 12.37 4.11
CA ASN A 57 5.49 13.60 4.86
C ASN A 57 4.51 13.82 6.02
N GLY A 58 4.11 12.74 6.68
CA GLY A 58 3.20 12.79 7.82
C GLY A 58 1.73 12.97 7.48
N ARG A 59 1.37 12.96 6.19
CA ARG A 59 -0.02 13.09 5.75
C ARG A 59 -0.52 11.78 5.17
N PRO A 60 -1.67 11.26 5.63
CA PRO A 60 -2.23 10.04 5.07
C PRO A 60 -2.80 10.32 3.67
N TRP A 61 -2.38 9.53 2.70
CA TRP A 61 -2.84 9.66 1.32
C TRP A 61 -3.64 8.46 0.85
N ILE A 62 -3.31 7.27 1.37
CA ILE A 62 -3.96 6.02 0.97
C ILE A 62 -4.44 5.32 2.24
N ASP A 63 -5.70 4.94 2.24
CA ASP A 63 -6.32 4.21 3.35
C ASP A 63 -7.12 3.06 2.74
N LEU A 64 -6.68 1.84 3.01
CA LEU A 64 -7.27 0.64 2.42
C LEU A 64 -7.78 -0.30 3.50
N MET A 65 -8.99 -0.81 3.29
CA MET A 65 -9.50 -1.92 4.09
C MET A 65 -9.25 -3.21 3.30
N VAL A 66 -8.49 -4.13 3.88
CA VAL A 66 -8.03 -5.34 3.22
C VAL A 66 -8.76 -6.55 3.80
N ALA A 67 -9.40 -7.31 2.92
CA ALA A 67 -10.08 -8.53 3.34
C ALA A 67 -9.09 -9.58 3.84
N SER A 68 -9.55 -10.48 4.71
CA SER A 68 -8.68 -11.48 5.33
C SER A 68 -7.92 -12.35 4.32
N GLY A 69 -8.52 -12.64 3.18
CA GLY A 69 -7.89 -13.45 2.14
C GLY A 69 -6.73 -12.75 1.43
N ASP A 70 -6.63 -11.42 1.54
CA ASP A 70 -5.60 -10.63 0.87
C ASP A 70 -4.49 -10.16 1.82
N VAL A 71 -4.63 -10.44 3.11
CA VAL A 71 -3.71 -9.94 4.13
C VAL A 71 -2.27 -10.40 3.87
N GLY A 72 -2.08 -11.66 3.49
CA GLY A 72 -0.74 -12.18 3.21
C GLY A 72 -0.06 -11.46 2.05
N ALA A 73 -0.80 -11.22 0.97
CA ALA A 73 -0.27 -10.49 -0.20
C ALA A 73 0.07 -9.04 0.16
N VAL A 74 -0.77 -8.41 0.97
CA VAL A 74 -0.54 -7.04 1.43
C VAL A 74 0.71 -6.95 2.29
N HIS A 75 0.89 -7.88 3.24
CA HIS A 75 2.08 -7.90 4.06
C HIS A 75 3.35 -8.07 3.21
N ALA A 76 3.32 -8.98 2.23
CA ALA A 76 4.47 -9.18 1.35
C ALA A 76 4.81 -7.92 0.55
N PHE A 77 3.79 -7.23 0.03
CA PHE A 77 3.98 -5.98 -0.70
C PHE A 77 4.55 -4.89 0.21
N CYS A 78 3.97 -4.71 1.39
CA CYS A 78 4.42 -3.70 2.34
C CYS A 78 5.85 -3.96 2.81
N ASP A 79 6.21 -5.22 3.03
CA ASP A 79 7.57 -5.58 3.42
C ASP A 79 8.59 -5.18 2.34
N LYS A 80 8.26 -5.40 1.07
CA LYS A 80 9.13 -4.99 -0.03
C LYS A 80 9.30 -3.49 -0.10
N VAL A 81 8.21 -2.75 0.07
CA VAL A 81 8.25 -1.30 0.05
C VAL A 81 9.07 -0.76 1.22
N GLN A 82 8.86 -1.30 2.42
CA GLN A 82 9.62 -0.87 3.60
C GLN A 82 11.09 -1.22 3.50
N ALA A 83 11.42 -2.37 2.91
CA ALA A 83 12.81 -2.77 2.72
C ALA A 83 13.56 -1.84 1.78
N ALA A 84 12.85 -1.21 0.82
CA ALA A 84 13.44 -0.25 -0.11
C ALA A 84 13.48 1.17 0.46
N SER A 85 12.76 1.43 1.55
CA SER A 85 12.73 2.75 2.17
C SER A 85 14.06 3.03 2.85
N PRO A 86 14.60 4.26 2.73
CA PRO A 86 15.80 4.63 3.47
C PRO A 86 15.56 4.48 4.96
N SER A 87 16.41 3.71 5.62
CA SER A 87 16.28 3.51 7.05
C SER A 87 16.92 4.66 7.78
N PRO A 88 16.26 5.21 8.80
CA PRO A 88 16.93 6.19 9.66
C PRO A 88 18.05 5.54 10.47
#